data_94d853c32191e5dd0b2ebab9a2110351
#
_entry.id   94d853c32191e5dd0b2ebab9a2110351
#
_cell.length_a   1.000
_cell.length_b   1.000
_cell.length_c   1.000
_cell.angle_alpha   90.00
_cell.angle_beta   90.00
_cell.angle_gamma   90.00
#
_symmetry.space_group_name_H-M   'P 1'
#
loop_
_entity.id
_entity.type
_entity.pdbx_description
1 polymer ?
#
loop_
_entity_poly.entity_id
_entity_poly.type
_entity_poly.pdbx_seq_one_letter_code
_entity_poly.pdbx_strand_id
1 'polypeptide(L)'
;FVIGKTAKYVTEDNAMEHVAGYCIVNDVSERAFQAERSGQWTKGKSCDTFGPTGPWLVTKDEIPDPQNLKMTTVVNGKTYQNGSTSTMIFGVKFLVHYLSQFFTLYPGDIVSTGTPPGVGLGVKPDPVFLKAGDEMRLEIEGLGEQHQKCIPD
;
A
#
# COMPACT_ATOMS: atom_id res chain seq x y z
N PHE A 1 2.84 -4.35 4.87
CA PHE A 1 3.71 -5.07 5.82
C PHE A 1 4.51 -6.14 5.11
N VAL A 2 5.66 -6.46 5.68
CA VAL A 2 6.58 -7.46 5.14
C VAL A 2 6.62 -8.68 6.07
N ILE A 3 6.51 -9.87 5.49
CA ILE A 3 6.61 -11.12 6.23
C ILE A 3 8.07 -11.42 6.58
N GLY A 4 8.32 -11.77 7.83
CA GLY A 4 9.66 -12.15 8.32
C GLY A 4 9.82 -13.62 8.69
N LYS A 5 8.70 -14.30 8.92
CA LYS A 5 8.66 -15.73 9.29
C LYS A 5 7.53 -16.39 8.53
N THR A 6 7.78 -17.57 7.97
CA THR A 6 6.76 -18.33 7.23
C THR A 6 5.45 -18.42 8.00
N ALA A 7 4.34 -18.05 7.37
CA ALA A 7 3.00 -18.03 7.95
C ALA A 7 2.05 -18.94 7.15
N LYS A 8 1.56 -19.99 7.78
CA LYS A 8 0.55 -20.91 7.27
C LYS A 8 -0.36 -21.34 8.41
N TYR A 9 -1.67 -21.16 8.24
CA TYR A 9 -2.69 -21.46 9.25
C TYR A 9 -2.40 -20.79 10.60
N VAL A 10 -1.87 -19.56 10.57
CA VAL A 10 -1.51 -18.79 11.76
C VAL A 10 -2.78 -18.36 12.48
N THR A 11 -2.80 -18.47 13.81
CA THR A 11 -3.88 -17.89 14.62
C THR A 11 -3.73 -16.37 14.68
N GLU A 12 -4.83 -15.68 14.91
CA GLU A 12 -4.76 -14.21 15.03
C GLU A 12 -3.81 -13.78 16.16
N ASP A 13 -3.78 -14.48 17.27
CA ASP A 13 -2.93 -14.15 18.42
C ASP A 13 -1.43 -14.22 18.11
N ASN A 14 -1.01 -15.13 17.23
CA ASN A 14 0.39 -15.30 16.83
C ASN A 14 0.76 -14.51 15.56
N ALA A 15 -0.21 -13.85 14.91
CA ALA A 15 -0.03 -13.24 13.60
C ALA A 15 1.15 -12.24 13.54
N MET A 16 1.28 -11.39 14.55
CA MET A 16 2.32 -10.36 14.60
C MET A 16 3.74 -10.90 14.76
N GLU A 17 3.92 -12.16 15.18
CA GLU A 17 5.23 -12.80 15.22
C GLU A 17 5.82 -13.02 13.82
N HIS A 18 4.95 -13.09 12.82
CA HIS A 18 5.32 -13.35 11.42
C HIS A 18 5.65 -12.07 10.62
N VAL A 19 5.41 -10.89 11.17
CA VAL A 19 5.73 -9.60 10.53
C VAL A 19 7.18 -9.21 10.85
N ALA A 20 7.95 -8.87 9.81
CA ALA A 20 9.29 -8.29 9.94
C ALA A 20 9.24 -6.79 10.17
N GLY A 21 8.35 -6.09 9.47
CA GLY A 21 8.26 -4.64 9.53
C GLY A 21 7.30 -4.07 8.49
N TYR A 22 7.45 -2.78 8.24
CA TYR A 22 6.54 -1.99 7.43
C TYR A 22 7.28 -1.11 6.44
N CYS A 23 6.64 -0.83 5.31
CA CYS A 23 7.13 0.09 4.30
C CYS A 23 5.95 0.79 3.61
N ILE A 24 6.24 1.85 2.87
CA ILE A 24 5.24 2.49 2.02
C ILE A 24 5.22 1.77 0.67
N VAL A 25 4.02 1.48 0.16
CA VAL A 25 3.79 1.03 -1.21
C VAL A 25 2.87 2.04 -1.89
N ASN A 26 3.29 2.60 -3.03
CA ASN A 26 2.40 3.38 -3.87
C ASN A 26 1.72 2.44 -4.88
N ASP A 27 0.46 2.11 -4.64
CA ASP A 27 -0.34 1.25 -5.51
C ASP A 27 -0.83 2.02 -6.75
N VAL A 28 0.13 2.44 -7.59
CA VAL A 28 -0.15 3.10 -8.87
C VAL A 28 -0.97 2.15 -9.75
N SER A 29 -1.96 2.71 -10.44
CA SER A 29 -2.94 1.90 -11.16
C SER A 29 -3.24 2.48 -12.54
N GLU A 30 -3.10 1.65 -13.59
CA GLU A 30 -3.63 1.95 -14.92
C GLU A 30 -5.09 1.45 -15.00
N ARG A 31 -6.02 2.40 -14.88
CA ARG A 31 -7.43 2.08 -14.72
C ARG A 31 -8.08 1.50 -15.97
N ALA A 32 -7.66 1.92 -17.15
CA ALA A 32 -8.15 1.35 -18.40
C ALA A 32 -7.75 -0.13 -18.52
N PHE A 33 -6.52 -0.48 -18.17
CA PHE A 33 -6.08 -1.87 -18.16
C PHE A 33 -6.82 -2.69 -17.11
N GLN A 34 -7.06 -2.10 -15.96
CA GLN A 34 -7.75 -2.75 -14.85
C GLN A 34 -9.22 -3.07 -15.16
N ALA A 35 -9.97 -2.11 -15.69
CA ALA A 35 -11.42 -2.18 -15.80
C ALA A 35 -11.94 -2.44 -17.23
N GLU A 36 -11.30 -1.84 -18.24
CA GLU A 36 -11.82 -1.84 -19.61
C GLU A 36 -11.31 -3.02 -20.46
N ARG A 37 -10.30 -3.73 -19.97
CA ARG A 37 -9.67 -4.84 -20.66
C ARG A 37 -9.95 -6.17 -19.97
N SER A 38 -11.20 -6.62 -20.02
CA SER A 38 -11.68 -7.89 -19.45
C SER A 38 -11.68 -7.96 -17.93
N GLY A 39 -11.64 -6.83 -17.22
CA GLY A 39 -11.81 -6.75 -15.76
C GLY A 39 -10.78 -7.49 -14.90
N GLN A 40 -9.63 -7.91 -15.45
CA GLN A 40 -8.56 -8.52 -14.67
C GLN A 40 -7.67 -7.42 -14.07
N TRP A 41 -7.70 -7.29 -12.76
CA TRP A 41 -7.07 -6.18 -12.05
C TRP A 41 -5.55 -6.19 -12.11
N THR A 42 -4.93 -7.36 -12.06
CA THR A 42 -3.46 -7.52 -11.97
C THR A 42 -2.73 -6.73 -13.05
N LYS A 43 -3.19 -6.78 -14.30
CA LYS A 43 -2.53 -6.07 -15.41
C LYS A 43 -2.57 -4.54 -15.29
N GLY A 44 -3.54 -3.99 -14.58
CA GLY A 44 -3.59 -2.55 -14.27
C GLY A 44 -2.73 -2.14 -13.06
N LYS A 45 -2.12 -3.11 -12.38
CA LYS A 45 -1.25 -2.93 -11.23
C LYS A 45 0.21 -3.28 -11.51
N SER A 46 0.46 -3.95 -12.62
CA SER A 46 1.75 -4.59 -12.94
C SER A 46 2.43 -3.99 -14.17
N CYS A 47 2.11 -2.73 -14.53
CA CYS A 47 2.90 -2.01 -15.51
C CYS A 47 4.32 -1.79 -14.99
N ASP A 48 5.29 -1.65 -15.88
CA ASP A 48 6.68 -1.41 -15.50
C ASP A 48 6.77 -0.22 -14.55
N THR A 49 7.64 -0.32 -13.56
CA THR A 49 7.83 0.66 -12.47
C THR A 49 6.64 0.91 -11.54
N PHE A 50 5.52 0.21 -11.70
CA PHE A 50 4.38 0.29 -10.77
C PHE A 50 4.68 -0.41 -9.45
N GLY A 51 3.99 0.02 -8.39
CA GLY A 51 4.20 -0.47 -7.04
C GLY A 51 5.52 -0.02 -6.39
N PRO A 52 5.96 1.25 -6.55
CA PRO A 52 7.16 1.73 -5.86
C PRO A 52 7.06 1.44 -4.36
N THR A 53 8.07 0.79 -3.81
CA THR A 53 8.11 0.31 -2.43
C THR A 53 9.34 0.87 -1.72
N GLY A 54 9.18 1.41 -0.52
CA GLY A 54 10.26 2.02 0.27
C GLY A 54 9.80 3.28 0.97
N PRO A 55 10.72 4.22 1.32
CA PRO A 55 12.15 4.25 0.96
C PRO A 55 13.00 3.17 1.61
N TRP A 56 12.53 2.58 2.70
CA TRP A 56 13.16 1.49 3.44
C TRP A 56 12.11 0.59 4.09
N LEU A 57 12.56 -0.53 4.63
CA LEU A 57 11.81 -1.38 5.54
C LEU A 57 12.11 -0.92 6.97
N VAL A 58 11.10 -0.48 7.70
CA VAL A 58 11.18 -0.17 9.14
C VAL A 58 10.79 -1.42 9.91
N THR A 59 11.64 -1.88 10.80
CA THR A 59 11.38 -3.09 11.59
C THR A 59 10.24 -2.87 12.59
N LYS A 60 9.51 -3.92 12.92
CA LYS A 60 8.29 -3.83 13.73
C LYS A 60 8.50 -3.28 15.15
N ASP A 61 9.72 -3.40 15.68
CA ASP A 61 10.08 -2.88 17.00
C ASP A 61 10.16 -1.33 17.02
N GLU A 62 10.41 -0.70 15.87
CA GLU A 62 10.37 0.76 15.72
C GLU A 62 8.96 1.31 15.47
N ILE A 63 8.00 0.44 15.16
CA ILE A 63 6.59 0.80 14.93
C ILE A 63 5.71 0.08 15.95
N PRO A 64 5.55 0.65 17.16
CA PRO A 64 4.84 -0.03 18.25
C PRO A 64 3.35 -0.23 17.96
N ASP A 65 2.73 0.65 17.17
CA ASP A 65 1.32 0.50 16.76
C ASP A 65 1.14 0.81 15.26
N PRO A 66 1.16 -0.21 14.40
CA PRO A 66 0.94 -0.02 12.96
C PRO A 66 -0.49 0.41 12.60
N GLN A 67 -1.42 0.36 13.55
CA GLN A 67 -2.81 0.76 13.35
C GLN A 67 -3.08 2.22 13.75
N ASN A 68 -2.04 3.04 14.00
CA ASN A 68 -2.19 4.43 14.36
C ASN A 68 -1.13 5.33 13.71
N LEU A 69 -0.88 5.16 12.41
CA LEU A 69 0.08 5.95 11.64
C LEU A 69 -0.68 6.94 10.75
N LYS A 70 -0.30 8.21 10.79
CA LYS A 70 -0.78 9.21 9.83
C LYS A 70 -0.18 8.95 8.47
N MET A 71 -0.96 9.24 7.41
CA MET A 71 -0.50 9.07 6.05
C MET A 71 -1.05 10.15 5.13
N THR A 72 -0.19 10.64 4.22
CA THR A 72 -0.54 11.68 3.26
C THR A 72 -0.06 11.34 1.87
N THR A 73 -0.83 11.80 0.87
CA THR A 73 -0.41 11.80 -0.53
C THR A 73 -0.66 13.18 -1.13
N VAL A 74 0.39 13.75 -1.71
CA VAL A 74 0.36 15.05 -2.37
C VAL A 74 0.73 14.84 -3.84
N VAL A 75 -0.03 15.43 -4.75
CA VAL A 75 0.27 15.43 -6.19
C VAL A 75 0.31 16.87 -6.66
N ASN A 76 1.41 17.28 -7.28
CA ASN A 76 1.63 18.66 -7.77
C ASN A 76 1.30 19.74 -6.72
N GLY A 77 1.70 19.52 -5.48
CA GLY A 77 1.47 20.42 -4.35
C GLY A 77 0.05 20.39 -3.75
N LYS A 78 -0.88 19.61 -4.33
CA LYS A 78 -2.24 19.44 -3.80
C LYS A 78 -2.33 18.13 -3.00
N THR A 79 -2.83 18.21 -1.77
CA THR A 79 -3.12 17.04 -0.94
C THR A 79 -4.37 16.33 -1.45
N TYR A 80 -4.24 15.04 -1.76
CA TYR A 80 -5.33 14.17 -2.18
C TYR A 80 -5.74 13.18 -1.08
N GLN A 81 -4.76 12.62 -0.38
CA GLN A 81 -5.04 11.73 0.74
C GLN A 81 -4.45 12.33 2.03
N ASN A 82 -5.24 12.29 3.08
CA ASN A 82 -4.84 12.66 4.44
C ASN A 82 -5.64 11.77 5.40
N GLY A 83 -5.03 10.67 5.80
CA GLY A 83 -5.70 9.61 6.55
C GLY A 83 -4.82 9.03 7.65
N SER A 84 -5.27 7.93 8.20
CA SER A 84 -4.56 7.16 9.21
C SER A 84 -4.84 5.67 9.05
N THR A 85 -3.87 4.84 9.39
CA THR A 85 -4.05 3.38 9.46
C THR A 85 -5.08 2.97 10.52
N SER A 86 -5.44 3.85 11.44
CA SER A 86 -6.51 3.60 12.41
C SER A 86 -7.90 3.43 11.79
N THR A 87 -8.06 3.85 10.53
CA THR A 87 -9.32 3.70 9.78
C THR A 87 -9.38 2.43 8.92
N MET A 88 -8.36 1.59 8.98
CA MET A 88 -8.38 0.28 8.28
C MET A 88 -9.56 -0.56 8.77
N ILE A 89 -10.29 -1.18 7.83
CA ILE A 89 -11.39 -2.09 8.15
C ILE A 89 -10.86 -3.37 8.80
N PHE A 90 -9.74 -3.88 8.29
CA PHE A 90 -9.03 -5.03 8.82
C PHE A 90 -7.59 -4.65 9.14
N GLY A 91 -7.17 -4.82 10.39
CA GLY A 91 -5.81 -4.52 10.82
C GLY A 91 -4.79 -5.56 10.35
N VAL A 92 -3.51 -5.23 10.48
CA VAL A 92 -2.39 -6.09 10.06
C VAL A 92 -2.48 -7.49 10.69
N LYS A 93 -2.78 -7.56 11.99
CA LYS A 93 -2.95 -8.82 12.73
C LYS A 93 -3.97 -9.75 12.06
N PHE A 94 -5.16 -9.23 11.75
CA PHE A 94 -6.21 -9.96 11.07
C PHE A 94 -5.77 -10.38 9.65
N LEU A 95 -5.13 -9.47 8.90
CA LEU A 95 -4.72 -9.76 7.51
C LEU A 95 -3.71 -10.91 7.44
N VAL A 96 -2.73 -10.96 8.34
CA VAL A 96 -1.77 -12.09 8.39
C VAL A 96 -2.48 -13.40 8.72
N HIS A 97 -3.35 -13.39 9.73
CA HIS A 97 -4.17 -14.56 10.06
C HIS A 97 -4.97 -15.01 8.83
N TYR A 98 -5.78 -14.12 8.28
CA TYR A 98 -6.73 -14.42 7.21
C TYR A 98 -6.03 -14.95 5.95
N LEU A 99 -5.01 -14.26 5.46
CA LEU A 99 -4.28 -14.67 4.25
C LEU A 99 -3.61 -16.03 4.43
N SER A 100 -3.04 -16.31 5.60
CA SER A 100 -2.37 -17.58 5.89
C SER A 100 -3.30 -18.78 5.88
N GLN A 101 -4.62 -18.60 5.92
CA GLN A 101 -5.59 -19.69 5.79
C GLN A 101 -5.67 -20.22 4.35
N PHE A 102 -5.39 -19.38 3.35
CA PHE A 102 -5.54 -19.75 1.93
C PHE A 102 -4.23 -20.20 1.30
N PHE A 103 -3.14 -19.49 1.59
CA PHE A 103 -1.81 -19.77 1.02
C PHE A 103 -0.71 -19.52 2.05
N THR A 104 0.48 -20.04 1.78
CA THR A 104 1.64 -19.80 2.64
C THR A 104 2.23 -18.45 2.30
N LEU A 105 2.44 -17.62 3.33
CA LEU A 105 3.23 -16.40 3.24
C LEU A 105 4.68 -16.72 3.62
N TYR A 106 5.62 -16.26 2.80
CA TYR A 106 7.04 -16.52 3.00
C TYR A 106 7.80 -15.25 3.44
N PRO A 107 8.94 -15.38 4.12
CA PRO A 107 9.81 -14.26 4.41
C PRO A 107 10.15 -13.47 3.13
N GLY A 108 9.95 -12.16 3.20
CA GLY A 108 10.12 -11.25 2.06
C GLY A 108 8.83 -10.95 1.28
N ASP A 109 7.74 -11.70 1.50
CA ASP A 109 6.45 -11.34 0.91
C ASP A 109 5.98 -9.99 1.45
N ILE A 110 5.48 -9.16 0.54
CA ILE A 110 4.92 -7.84 0.85
C ILE A 110 3.40 -7.89 0.67
N VAL A 111 2.68 -7.50 1.70
CA VAL A 111 1.22 -7.38 1.65
C VAL A 111 0.83 -5.91 1.63
N SER A 112 0.28 -5.45 0.50
CA SER A 112 -0.34 -4.14 0.38
C SER A 112 -1.72 -4.17 1.05
N THR A 113 -1.95 -3.27 1.99
CA THR A 113 -3.11 -3.30 2.90
C THR A 113 -4.26 -2.39 2.46
N GLY A 114 -4.14 -1.80 1.27
CA GLY A 114 -5.13 -0.85 0.77
C GLY A 114 -4.77 0.61 1.05
N THR A 115 -5.70 1.50 0.80
CA THR A 115 -5.46 2.94 0.77
C THR A 115 -6.60 3.72 1.43
N PRO A 116 -6.33 4.89 2.08
CA PRO A 116 -7.38 5.76 2.59
C PRO A 116 -8.13 6.46 1.44
N PRO A 117 -9.28 7.12 1.72
CA PRO A 117 -9.98 7.95 0.76
C PRO A 117 -9.10 9.02 0.12
N GLY A 118 -9.43 9.42 -1.12
CA GLY A 118 -8.73 10.48 -1.86
C GLY A 118 -8.02 10.01 -3.13
N VAL A 119 -8.21 8.73 -3.52
CA VAL A 119 -7.71 8.24 -4.82
C VAL A 119 -8.31 9.01 -5.99
N GLY A 120 -7.54 9.22 -7.04
CA GLY A 120 -7.93 10.04 -8.20
C GLY A 120 -9.27 9.60 -8.84
N LEU A 121 -9.53 8.29 -8.91
CA LEU A 121 -10.81 7.74 -9.39
C LEU A 121 -12.01 8.21 -8.55
N GLY A 122 -11.81 8.49 -7.26
CA GLY A 122 -12.87 8.92 -6.34
C GLY A 122 -13.11 10.42 -6.30
N VAL A 123 -12.32 11.23 -6.99
CA VAL A 123 -12.47 12.70 -7.01
C VAL A 123 -13.78 13.07 -7.71
N LYS A 124 -14.50 14.05 -7.13
CA LYS A 124 -15.76 14.57 -7.67
C LYS A 124 -15.57 16.04 -8.10
N PRO A 125 -16.31 16.55 -9.11
CA PRO A 125 -17.30 15.82 -9.92
C PRO A 125 -16.67 14.81 -10.88
N ASP A 126 -15.44 15.06 -11.35
CA ASP A 126 -14.76 14.23 -12.34
C ASP A 126 -13.52 13.57 -11.75
N PRO A 127 -13.24 12.30 -12.07
CA PRO A 127 -11.99 11.64 -11.71
C PRO A 127 -10.75 12.40 -12.20
N VAL A 128 -9.68 12.34 -11.40
CA VAL A 128 -8.37 12.92 -11.75
C VAL A 128 -7.37 11.79 -11.87
N PHE A 129 -6.72 11.67 -13.03
CA PHE A 129 -5.71 10.67 -13.27
C PHE A 129 -4.33 11.30 -13.44
N LEU A 130 -3.31 10.57 -13.03
CA LEU A 130 -1.92 10.94 -13.22
C LEU A 130 -1.56 10.99 -14.70
N LYS A 131 -0.67 11.89 -15.08
CA LYS A 131 -0.14 12.05 -16.43
C LYS A 131 1.35 12.35 -16.39
N ALA A 132 2.01 12.21 -17.51
CA ALA A 132 3.42 12.54 -17.65
C ALA A 132 3.71 13.96 -17.12
N GLY A 133 4.75 14.09 -16.30
CA GLY A 133 5.14 15.33 -15.63
C GLY A 133 4.59 15.49 -14.21
N ASP A 134 3.56 14.75 -13.82
CA ASP A 134 3.03 14.85 -12.46
C ASP A 134 4.05 14.32 -11.43
N GLU A 135 4.14 15.03 -10.31
CA GLU A 135 5.02 14.70 -9.19
C GLU A 135 4.19 14.31 -7.96
N MET A 136 4.55 13.20 -7.36
CA MET A 136 3.89 12.64 -6.18
C MET A 136 4.83 12.64 -4.98
N ARG A 137 4.31 13.00 -3.82
CA ARG A 137 4.93 12.81 -2.52
C ARG A 137 3.99 12.00 -1.64
N LEU A 138 4.48 10.89 -1.12
CA LEU A 138 3.75 10.03 -0.19
C LEU A 138 4.53 9.96 1.11
N GLU A 139 3.84 10.07 2.23
CA GLU A 139 4.44 10.00 3.56
C GLU A 139 3.56 9.17 4.48
N ILE A 140 4.19 8.29 5.27
CA ILE A 140 3.55 7.59 6.38
C ILE A 140 4.42 7.79 7.62
N GLU A 141 3.78 8.19 8.70
CA GLU A 141 4.44 8.46 9.99
C GLU A 141 5.30 7.26 10.41
N GLY A 142 6.58 7.52 10.71
CA GLY A 142 7.55 6.49 11.08
C GLY A 142 8.11 5.67 9.92
N LEU A 143 7.53 5.74 8.70
CA LEU A 143 7.98 4.96 7.55
C LEU A 143 8.74 5.77 6.49
N GLY A 144 8.89 7.09 6.71
CA GLY A 144 9.55 8.00 5.78
C GLY A 144 8.64 8.53 4.67
N GLU A 145 9.25 8.95 3.57
CA GLU A 145 8.53 9.51 2.43
C GLU A 145 9.08 9.01 1.09
N GLN A 146 8.22 8.99 0.09
CA GLN A 146 8.56 8.70 -1.30
C GLN A 146 8.30 9.93 -2.17
N HIS A 147 9.18 10.16 -3.14
CA HIS A 147 9.00 11.13 -4.21
C HIS A 147 9.07 10.41 -5.55
N GLN A 148 8.05 10.59 -6.37
CA GLN A 148 7.97 9.98 -7.69
C GLN A 148 7.52 11.00 -8.73
N LYS A 149 7.96 10.80 -9.96
CA LYS A 149 7.54 11.58 -11.11
C LYS A 149 7.02 10.66 -12.20
N CYS A 150 5.85 10.99 -12.74
CA CYS A 150 5.34 10.30 -13.92
C CYS A 150 6.15 10.71 -15.15
N ILE A 151 6.66 9.74 -15.88
CA ILE A 151 7.37 9.94 -17.14
C ILE A 151 6.53 9.36 -18.29
N PRO A 152 6.70 9.84 -19.54
CA PRO A 152 6.13 9.17 -20.71
C PRO A 152 6.66 7.74 -20.82
N ASP A 153 5.83 6.86 -21.36
CA ASP A 153 6.22 5.52 -21.80
C ASP A 153 7.03 5.58 -23.09
#